data_723911a3337dd1d996d581b106c71e01
#
_entry.id   723911a3337dd1d996d581b106c71e01
#
_cell.length_a   1.000
_cell.length_b   1.000
_cell.length_c   1.000
_cell.angle_alpha   90.00
_cell.angle_beta   90.00
_cell.angle_gamma   90.00
#
_symmetry.space_group_name_H-M   'P 1'
#
loop_
_entity.id
_entity.type
_entity.pdbx_description
1 polymer ?
#
loop_
_entity_poly.entity_id
_entity_poly.type
_entity_poly.pdbx_seq_one_letter_code
_entity_poly.pdbx_strand_id
1 'polypeptide(L)'
;MIGSLKSSQPKKGSDLSKASAPLPPAPVIMTCFGHCGIGLGAETYRRLLLDVGADPLKPTIKTSKDEDRVLKRYGSTILRFPQKYGSEEIPLIPRALLIDLDPRAANLILQSYPDLFALREKHVIHGSGGAARNWAEGRTRFTQEMKAKYDIQNQLDALSPEPVRGYTIPFAMGGGTGSSFASSFIEFIKTNSSDPTTVATFGLLPEFGWDPVIFESATINIVMNLEYQVKYSDCSILFSNKVLRELAHKNEKKIQKIPSIIDDLPKEHEVGWKDYKGMNLIAANSIAMFIASFARETEWDMSNYRTWLTTKRPKFAIPWVIPVIPEENQWGKELLGGKNNTMEGIMEKVGKKEDGLLFDIDENDIRSHGGEKDSCCFLVKVKGEFDLKEREALKRVVKDKFNIQDSRMIFVKIPIMEGEPANVTILVNTKAIGPKILEIASEAEESWTAYKDEYGKWGLSTEEFKKGLMDVVHQFS
;
A
#
# COMPACT_ATOMS: atom_id res chain seq x y z
N MET A 1 31.95 44.14 45.27
CA MET A 1 32.65 42.84 45.29
C MET A 1 32.11 42.02 44.17
N ILE A 2 32.91 41.87 43.13
CA ILE A 2 32.51 41.17 41.87
C ILE A 2 33.07 39.76 41.98
N GLY A 3 32.20 38.78 42.13
CA GLY A 3 32.56 37.37 42.22
C GLY A 3 32.69 36.77 40.78
N SER A 4 33.87 36.27 40.47
CA SER A 4 34.25 35.65 39.21
C SER A 4 33.53 34.29 39.03
N LEU A 5 32.72 34.16 37.99
CA LEU A 5 32.19 32.89 37.48
C LEU A 5 33.29 32.13 36.72
N LYS A 6 33.75 31.02 37.28
CA LYS A 6 34.62 30.07 36.59
C LYS A 6 33.83 29.32 35.53
N SER A 7 34.26 29.45 34.28
CA SER A 7 33.79 28.64 33.14
C SER A 7 34.24 27.20 33.30
N SER A 8 33.32 26.27 33.46
CA SER A 8 33.57 24.84 33.39
C SER A 8 33.60 24.42 31.91
N GLN A 9 34.76 23.97 31.47
CA GLN A 9 34.91 23.31 30.14
C GLN A 9 34.11 22.02 30.09
N PRO A 10 33.48 21.68 28.95
CA PRO A 10 32.80 20.41 28.79
C PRO A 10 33.82 19.27 28.71
N LYS A 11 33.60 18.22 29.51
CA LYS A 11 34.37 16.97 29.46
C LYS A 11 34.29 16.34 28.09
N LYS A 12 35.43 16.20 27.42
CA LYS A 12 35.62 15.33 26.26
C LYS A 12 35.44 13.87 26.69
N GLY A 13 34.68 13.11 25.88
CA GLY A 13 34.71 11.66 25.86
C GLY A 13 33.50 10.97 26.48
N SER A 14 32.33 11.05 25.89
CA SER A 14 31.37 9.97 25.98
C SER A 14 31.53 9.08 24.73
N ASP A 15 31.89 7.83 24.98
CA ASP A 15 32.03 6.76 24.01
C ASP A 15 30.72 6.60 23.17
N LEU A 16 30.74 7.10 21.95
CA LEU A 16 29.69 6.90 20.93
C LEU A 16 29.75 5.50 20.27
N SER A 17 30.51 4.56 20.84
CA SER A 17 30.76 3.24 20.24
C SER A 17 29.83 2.13 20.76
N LYS A 18 28.82 2.40 21.57
CA LYS A 18 27.72 1.47 21.80
C LYS A 18 26.57 1.85 20.87
N ALA A 19 26.69 1.48 19.60
CA ALA A 19 25.52 1.37 18.75
C ALA A 19 24.51 0.46 19.48
N SER A 20 23.42 1.05 19.96
CA SER A 20 22.30 0.28 20.51
C SER A 20 21.89 -0.73 19.45
N ALA A 21 21.70 -2.00 19.83
CA ALA A 21 21.17 -3.00 18.94
C ALA A 21 19.95 -2.42 18.21
N PRO A 22 19.82 -2.60 16.89
CA PRO A 22 18.68 -2.06 16.15
C PRO A 22 17.40 -2.51 16.84
N LEU A 23 16.49 -1.58 17.08
CA LEU A 23 15.19 -1.88 17.66
C LEU A 23 14.51 -2.95 16.81
N PRO A 24 13.81 -3.92 17.42
CA PRO A 24 13.07 -4.90 16.64
C PRO A 24 12.09 -4.18 15.71
N PRO A 25 11.89 -4.69 14.48
CA PRO A 25 10.97 -4.08 13.53
C PRO A 25 9.58 -4.00 14.16
N ALA A 26 9.00 -2.82 14.12
CA ALA A 26 7.73 -2.56 14.76
C ALA A 26 6.56 -3.10 13.92
N PRO A 27 5.51 -3.66 14.54
CA PRO A 27 4.36 -4.21 13.83
C PRO A 27 3.66 -3.21 12.91
N VAL A 28 3.29 -3.70 11.73
CA VAL A 28 2.44 -2.99 10.76
C VAL A 28 1.23 -3.87 10.48
N ILE A 29 0.04 -3.30 10.59
CA ILE A 29 -1.21 -4.00 10.28
C ILE A 29 -1.72 -3.56 8.91
N MET A 30 -2.07 -4.52 8.06
CA MET A 30 -2.78 -4.25 6.82
C MET A 30 -4.29 -4.31 7.09
N THR A 31 -4.98 -3.19 6.88
CA THR A 31 -6.44 -3.12 7.03
C THR A 31 -7.08 -2.92 5.66
N CYS A 32 -7.80 -3.92 5.19
CA CYS A 32 -8.35 -4.00 3.83
C CYS A 32 -9.83 -3.66 3.85
N PHE A 33 -10.23 -2.64 3.08
CA PHE A 33 -11.61 -2.16 3.10
C PHE A 33 -12.35 -2.41 1.80
N GLY A 34 -13.55 -2.99 1.95
CA GLY A 34 -14.44 -3.30 0.84
C GLY A 34 -13.92 -4.43 -0.05
N HIS A 35 -14.70 -4.85 -0.99
CA HIS A 35 -14.43 -5.96 -1.88
C HIS A 35 -13.05 -5.88 -2.55
N CYS A 36 -12.75 -4.72 -3.16
CA CYS A 36 -11.47 -4.48 -3.84
C CYS A 36 -10.29 -4.54 -2.85
N GLY A 37 -10.39 -3.84 -1.71
CA GLY A 37 -9.31 -3.82 -0.72
C GLY A 37 -9.02 -5.19 -0.12
N ILE A 38 -10.06 -6.01 0.12
CA ILE A 38 -9.92 -7.38 0.62
C ILE A 38 -9.19 -8.25 -0.42
N GLY A 39 -9.61 -8.22 -1.68
CA GLY A 39 -8.97 -8.99 -2.75
C GLY A 39 -7.50 -8.58 -2.97
N LEU A 40 -7.24 -7.28 -2.97
CA LEU A 40 -5.89 -6.76 -3.15
C LEU A 40 -4.97 -7.07 -1.94
N GLY A 41 -5.50 -6.96 -0.72
CA GLY A 41 -4.76 -7.32 0.49
C GLY A 41 -4.42 -8.81 0.55
N ALA A 42 -5.37 -9.67 0.21
CA ALA A 42 -5.15 -11.10 0.16
C ALA A 42 -4.11 -11.49 -0.92
N GLU A 43 -4.17 -10.90 -2.12
CA GLU A 43 -3.16 -11.11 -3.17
C GLU A 43 -1.78 -10.59 -2.73
N THR A 44 -1.75 -9.48 -1.99
CA THR A 44 -0.49 -8.96 -1.43
C THR A 44 0.13 -9.94 -0.43
N TYR A 45 -0.66 -10.49 0.50
CA TYR A 45 -0.15 -11.51 1.45
C TYR A 45 0.28 -12.79 0.74
N ARG A 46 -0.48 -13.22 -0.26
CA ARG A 46 -0.08 -14.33 -1.11
C ARG A 46 1.30 -14.10 -1.72
N ARG A 47 1.53 -12.92 -2.27
CA ARG A 47 2.83 -12.51 -2.82
C ARG A 47 3.93 -12.53 -1.77
N LEU A 48 3.70 -11.94 -0.61
CA LEU A 48 4.68 -11.88 0.48
C LEU A 48 5.07 -13.25 1.02
N LEU A 49 4.13 -14.20 1.10
CA LEU A 49 4.41 -15.59 1.50
C LEU A 49 5.27 -16.29 0.47
N LEU A 50 4.97 -16.13 -0.80
CA LEU A 50 5.78 -16.68 -1.87
C LEU A 50 7.20 -16.12 -1.88
N ASP A 51 7.37 -14.85 -1.59
CA ASP A 51 8.70 -14.21 -1.47
C ASP A 51 9.56 -14.84 -0.36
N VAL A 52 8.96 -15.43 0.65
CA VAL A 52 9.67 -16.18 1.70
C VAL A 52 9.66 -17.69 1.47
N GLY A 53 9.11 -18.16 0.35
CA GLY A 53 9.05 -19.58 -0.03
C GLY A 53 8.01 -20.39 0.74
N ALA A 54 7.02 -19.72 1.36
CA ALA A 54 5.90 -20.38 2.01
C ALA A 54 4.73 -20.62 1.04
N ASP A 55 4.04 -21.73 1.18
CA ASP A 55 2.82 -22.02 0.44
C ASP A 55 1.66 -21.18 0.99
N PRO A 56 1.02 -20.31 0.19
CA PRO A 56 -0.12 -19.52 0.66
C PRO A 56 -1.33 -20.35 1.11
N LEU A 57 -1.51 -21.57 0.57
CA LEU A 57 -2.58 -22.49 0.96
C LEU A 57 -2.28 -23.18 2.31
N LYS A 58 -0.99 -23.35 2.62
CA LYS A 58 -0.52 -23.89 3.90
C LYS A 58 0.63 -23.02 4.41
N PRO A 59 0.34 -21.82 4.96
CA PRO A 59 1.35 -20.85 5.33
C PRO A 59 2.13 -21.25 6.57
N THR A 60 2.98 -22.26 6.41
CA THR A 60 3.87 -22.79 7.47
C THR A 60 5.32 -22.82 7.00
N ILE A 61 6.23 -22.76 7.96
CA ILE A 61 7.66 -22.98 7.75
C ILE A 61 8.13 -24.13 8.66
N LYS A 62 9.07 -24.95 8.17
CA LYS A 62 9.43 -26.21 8.83
C LYS A 62 10.74 -26.19 9.60
N THR A 63 11.60 -25.23 9.40
CA THR A 63 12.96 -25.27 9.92
C THR A 63 13.41 -23.94 10.51
N SER A 64 14.39 -24.00 11.42
CA SER A 64 15.05 -22.81 11.97
C SER A 64 15.70 -21.92 10.89
N LYS A 65 16.12 -22.48 9.75
CA LYS A 65 16.64 -21.69 8.62
C LYS A 65 15.54 -20.91 7.92
N ASP A 66 14.36 -21.51 7.75
CA ASP A 66 13.20 -20.84 7.16
C ASP A 66 12.65 -19.78 8.11
N GLU A 67 12.63 -20.05 9.41
CA GLU A 67 12.27 -19.06 10.43
C GLU A 67 13.21 -17.85 10.37
N ASP A 68 14.52 -18.06 10.36
CA ASP A 68 15.51 -17.00 10.20
C ASP A 68 15.30 -16.19 8.91
N ARG A 69 14.96 -16.86 7.83
CA ARG A 69 14.67 -16.22 6.54
C ARG A 69 13.45 -15.30 6.62
N VAL A 70 12.34 -15.78 7.17
CA VAL A 70 11.12 -14.98 7.34
C VAL A 70 11.33 -13.84 8.32
N LEU A 71 12.02 -14.10 9.45
CA LEU A 71 12.34 -13.08 10.45
C LEU A 71 13.26 -11.99 9.89
N LYS A 72 14.23 -12.35 9.05
CA LYS A 72 15.10 -11.38 8.37
C LYS A 72 14.32 -10.53 7.38
N ARG A 73 13.37 -11.12 6.64
CA ARG A 73 12.60 -10.40 5.63
C ARG A 73 11.50 -9.53 6.24
N TYR A 74 10.62 -10.14 7.03
CA TYR A 74 9.41 -9.46 7.51
C TYR A 74 9.36 -9.30 9.03
N GLY A 75 10.25 -9.91 9.71
CA GLY A 75 10.60 -9.76 11.12
C GLY A 75 9.40 -9.88 12.03
N SER A 76 8.57 -9.96 12.49
CA SER A 76 7.29 -9.76 13.18
C SER A 76 6.51 -8.53 12.68
N THR A 77 6.98 -7.87 11.60
CA THR A 77 6.36 -6.63 11.13
C THR A 77 4.96 -6.87 10.60
N ILE A 78 4.81 -7.74 9.59
CA ILE A 78 3.52 -8.02 8.93
C ILE A 78 3.00 -9.44 9.15
N LEU A 79 3.86 -10.32 9.66
CA LEU A 79 3.51 -11.69 10.04
C LEU A 79 3.69 -11.86 11.54
N ARG A 80 2.82 -12.64 12.15
CA ARG A 80 2.89 -13.02 13.54
C ARG A 80 3.26 -14.48 13.64
N PHE A 81 4.09 -14.81 14.63
CA PHE A 81 4.45 -16.18 15.01
C PHE A 81 3.79 -16.50 16.35
N PRO A 82 3.12 -17.65 16.50
CA PRO A 82 2.64 -18.09 17.81
C PRO A 82 3.81 -18.25 18.78
N GLN A 83 3.62 -17.89 20.04
CA GLN A 83 4.69 -17.91 21.06
C GLN A 83 5.14 -19.31 21.53
N LYS A 84 4.38 -20.35 21.23
CA LYS A 84 4.69 -21.74 21.62
C LYS A 84 4.51 -22.66 20.43
N TYR A 85 5.60 -23.30 20.03
CA TYR A 85 5.61 -24.33 19.01
C TYR A 85 5.82 -25.68 19.67
N GLY A 86 4.87 -26.57 19.48
CA GLY A 86 5.00 -28.00 19.82
C GLY A 86 5.12 -28.88 18.57
N SER A 87 5.14 -28.26 17.38
CA SER A 87 5.19 -28.94 16.08
C SER A 87 6.44 -28.54 15.30
N GLU A 88 6.87 -29.41 14.38
CA GLU A 88 7.95 -29.11 13.42
C GLU A 88 7.58 -28.02 12.41
N GLU A 89 6.29 -27.65 12.32
CA GLU A 89 5.77 -26.63 11.42
C GLU A 89 5.29 -25.40 12.22
N ILE A 90 5.76 -24.23 11.80
CA ILE A 90 5.45 -22.94 12.40
C ILE A 90 4.46 -22.19 11.50
N PRO A 91 3.23 -21.90 11.95
CA PRO A 91 2.27 -21.17 11.15
C PRO A 91 2.65 -19.69 11.03
N LEU A 92 2.49 -19.15 9.82
CA LEU A 92 2.67 -17.73 9.51
C LEU A 92 1.30 -17.04 9.52
N ILE A 93 1.06 -16.19 10.49
CA ILE A 93 -0.23 -15.52 10.69
C ILE A 93 -0.12 -14.08 10.18
N PRO A 94 -0.88 -13.66 9.16
CA PRO A 94 -0.91 -12.29 8.70
C PRO A 94 -1.36 -11.31 9.80
N ARG A 95 -0.73 -10.15 9.88
CA ARG A 95 -1.28 -9.02 10.62
C ARG A 95 -2.23 -8.26 9.71
N ALA A 96 -3.37 -8.87 9.40
CA ALA A 96 -4.36 -8.36 8.48
C ALA A 96 -5.75 -8.28 9.10
N LEU A 97 -6.48 -7.22 8.77
CA LEU A 97 -7.88 -7.04 9.12
C LEU A 97 -8.69 -6.78 7.84
N LEU A 98 -9.63 -7.66 7.55
CA LEU A 98 -10.49 -7.61 6.38
C LEU A 98 -11.86 -7.06 6.80
N ILE A 99 -12.26 -5.92 6.26
CA ILE A 99 -13.49 -5.23 6.69
C ILE A 99 -14.35 -4.92 5.47
N ASP A 100 -15.57 -5.43 5.45
CA ASP A 100 -16.59 -5.05 4.48
C ASP A 100 -17.98 -5.06 5.12
N LEU A 101 -18.87 -4.22 4.62
CA LEU A 101 -20.29 -4.30 4.93
C LEU A 101 -20.93 -5.54 4.31
N ASP A 102 -20.46 -5.94 3.12
CA ASP A 102 -20.88 -7.15 2.44
C ASP A 102 -19.96 -8.33 2.81
N PRO A 103 -20.48 -9.38 3.43
CA PRO A 103 -19.64 -10.50 3.87
C PRO A 103 -19.08 -11.35 2.72
N ARG A 104 -19.60 -11.20 1.49
CA ARG A 104 -19.26 -12.10 0.37
C ARG A 104 -17.78 -12.12 0.05
N ALA A 105 -17.12 -10.96 -0.09
CA ALA A 105 -15.71 -10.90 -0.41
C ALA A 105 -14.83 -11.57 0.66
N ALA A 106 -15.07 -11.23 1.93
CA ALA A 106 -14.32 -11.80 3.04
C ALA A 106 -14.53 -13.31 3.15
N ASN A 107 -15.78 -13.80 3.00
CA ASN A 107 -16.10 -15.20 3.06
C ASN A 107 -15.44 -16.01 1.93
N LEU A 108 -15.39 -15.48 0.71
CA LEU A 108 -14.69 -16.11 -0.40
C LEU A 108 -13.20 -16.30 -0.12
N ILE A 109 -12.54 -15.25 0.38
CA ILE A 109 -11.12 -15.33 0.75
C ILE A 109 -10.88 -16.34 1.88
N LEU A 110 -11.75 -16.36 2.90
CA LEU A 110 -11.66 -17.32 4.00
C LEU A 110 -11.91 -18.76 3.58
N GLN A 111 -12.72 -18.99 2.55
CA GLN A 111 -12.95 -20.32 1.99
C GLN A 111 -11.75 -20.80 1.16
N SER A 112 -11.16 -19.89 0.36
CA SER A 112 -10.02 -20.22 -0.48
C SER A 112 -8.71 -20.35 0.29
N TYR A 113 -8.55 -19.57 1.38
CA TYR A 113 -7.33 -19.54 2.20
C TYR A 113 -7.63 -19.69 3.70
N PRO A 114 -8.22 -20.81 4.12
CA PRO A 114 -8.64 -21.01 5.51
C PRO A 114 -7.48 -20.99 6.50
N ASP A 115 -6.32 -21.54 6.12
CA ASP A 115 -5.14 -21.60 6.97
C ASP A 115 -4.40 -20.25 7.03
N LEU A 116 -4.44 -19.47 5.96
CA LEU A 116 -3.85 -18.14 5.94
C LEU A 116 -4.54 -17.20 6.93
N PHE A 117 -5.86 -17.25 7.01
CA PHE A 117 -6.65 -16.44 7.93
C PHE A 117 -7.24 -17.32 9.06
N ALA A 118 -6.41 -18.19 9.65
CA ALA A 118 -6.81 -19.15 10.66
C ALA A 118 -7.47 -18.52 11.91
N LEU A 119 -7.14 -17.26 12.23
CA LEU A 119 -7.80 -16.50 13.29
C LEU A 119 -9.04 -15.77 12.76
N ARG A 120 -9.91 -16.48 12.06
CA ARG A 120 -11.07 -15.95 11.33
C ARG A 120 -11.84 -14.85 12.07
N GLU A 121 -12.18 -15.07 13.33
CA GLU A 121 -12.93 -14.11 14.16
C GLU A 121 -12.17 -12.81 14.44
N LYS A 122 -10.84 -12.83 14.30
CA LYS A 122 -9.95 -11.69 14.54
C LYS A 122 -9.49 -11.01 13.25
N HIS A 123 -9.59 -11.71 12.11
CA HIS A 123 -9.19 -11.21 10.82
C HIS A 123 -10.32 -10.53 10.05
N VAL A 124 -11.57 -10.77 10.42
CA VAL A 124 -12.72 -10.36 9.61
C VAL A 124 -13.76 -9.62 10.43
N ILE A 125 -14.15 -8.46 9.91
CA ILE A 125 -15.31 -7.70 10.37
C ILE A 125 -16.24 -7.49 9.17
N HIS A 126 -17.52 -7.86 9.31
CA HIS A 126 -18.48 -7.65 8.24
C HIS A 126 -19.84 -7.17 8.75
N GLY A 127 -20.54 -6.42 7.88
CA GLY A 127 -21.91 -5.99 8.12
C GLY A 127 -22.96 -6.96 7.55
N SER A 128 -24.14 -6.45 7.33
CA SER A 128 -25.31 -7.18 6.81
C SER A 128 -25.67 -6.82 5.37
N GLY A 129 -24.89 -5.99 4.68
CA GLY A 129 -25.10 -5.55 3.28
C GLY A 129 -24.30 -4.30 2.95
N GLY A 130 -24.02 -4.07 1.67
CA GLY A 130 -23.17 -2.97 1.19
C GLY A 130 -23.68 -1.56 1.53
N ALA A 131 -22.86 -0.54 1.32
CA ALA A 131 -23.18 0.89 1.50
C ALA A 131 -23.82 1.52 0.25
N ALA A 132 -24.55 0.76 -0.55
CA ALA A 132 -25.26 1.23 -1.74
C ALA A 132 -24.43 2.20 -2.64
N ARG A 133 -23.09 2.08 -2.64
CA ARG A 133 -22.15 2.95 -3.37
C ARG A 133 -22.11 4.40 -2.89
N ASN A 134 -22.58 4.65 -1.68
CA ASN A 134 -22.66 5.97 -1.07
C ASN A 134 -21.68 6.09 0.09
N TRP A 135 -20.74 7.04 -0.03
CA TRP A 135 -19.71 7.28 0.99
C TRP A 135 -20.31 7.68 2.34
N ALA A 136 -21.36 8.53 2.34
CA ALA A 136 -22.00 9.01 3.58
C ALA A 136 -22.73 7.88 4.31
N GLU A 137 -23.42 6.98 3.57
CA GLU A 137 -23.99 5.77 4.13
C GLU A 137 -22.92 4.90 4.78
N GLY A 138 -21.84 4.61 4.05
CA GLY A 138 -20.76 3.78 4.59
C GLY A 138 -20.14 4.39 5.83
N ARG A 139 -19.90 5.69 5.86
CA ARG A 139 -19.36 6.38 7.04
C ARG A 139 -20.30 6.28 8.26
N THR A 140 -21.58 6.49 8.04
CA THR A 140 -22.59 6.38 9.11
C THR A 140 -22.62 4.95 9.65
N ARG A 141 -22.62 3.96 8.76
CA ARG A 141 -22.63 2.54 9.14
C ARG A 141 -21.31 2.08 9.78
N PHE A 142 -20.17 2.65 9.40
CA PHE A 142 -18.91 2.39 10.11
C PHE A 142 -19.04 2.76 11.58
N THR A 143 -19.63 3.91 11.89
CA THR A 143 -19.80 4.35 13.27
C THR A 143 -20.84 3.52 14.01
N GLN A 144 -22.00 3.28 13.40
CA GLN A 144 -23.14 2.63 14.04
C GLN A 144 -22.99 1.11 14.14
N GLU A 145 -22.50 0.46 13.13
CA GLU A 145 -22.41 -1.00 13.07
C GLU A 145 -21.00 -1.51 13.44
N MET A 146 -19.95 -0.93 12.86
CA MET A 146 -18.61 -1.46 13.02
C MET A 146 -17.96 -1.05 14.33
N LYS A 147 -17.95 0.25 14.65
CA LYS A 147 -17.35 0.76 15.89
C LYS A 147 -18.15 0.37 17.12
N ALA A 148 -19.47 0.34 17.03
CA ALA A 148 -20.34 0.01 18.15
C ALA A 148 -20.48 -1.52 18.37
N LYS A 149 -20.53 -2.32 17.30
CA LYS A 149 -20.76 -3.77 17.35
C LYS A 149 -19.46 -4.55 17.49
N TYR A 150 -18.40 -4.09 16.83
CA TYR A 150 -17.09 -4.71 16.86
C TYR A 150 -16.13 -3.80 17.60
N ASP A 151 -15.50 -4.29 18.62
CA ASP A 151 -14.39 -3.56 19.25
C ASP A 151 -13.17 -3.64 18.35
N ILE A 152 -13.08 -2.67 17.40
CA ILE A 152 -11.99 -2.60 16.42
C ILE A 152 -10.64 -2.57 17.13
N GLN A 153 -10.55 -1.88 18.27
CA GLN A 153 -9.29 -1.81 19.03
C GLN A 153 -8.89 -3.19 19.55
N ASN A 154 -9.80 -3.93 20.14
CA ASN A 154 -9.54 -5.32 20.60
C ASN A 154 -9.14 -6.23 19.43
N GLN A 155 -9.71 -6.06 18.24
CA GLN A 155 -9.29 -6.80 17.04
C GLN A 155 -7.84 -6.46 16.65
N LEU A 156 -7.50 -5.17 16.63
CA LEU A 156 -6.13 -4.73 16.34
C LEU A 156 -5.13 -5.24 17.39
N ASP A 157 -5.48 -5.16 18.66
CA ASP A 157 -4.65 -5.67 19.77
C ASP A 157 -4.47 -7.20 19.70
N ALA A 158 -5.48 -7.91 19.22
CA ALA A 158 -5.39 -9.36 19.02
C ALA A 158 -4.46 -9.73 17.84
N LEU A 159 -4.40 -8.89 16.81
CA LEU A 159 -3.48 -9.04 15.68
C LEU A 159 -2.05 -8.61 16.03
N SER A 160 -1.90 -7.66 16.93
CA SER A 160 -0.61 -7.19 17.42
C SER A 160 -0.69 -6.82 18.90
N PRO A 161 -0.27 -7.70 19.81
CA PRO A 161 -0.12 -7.37 21.22
C PRO A 161 1.02 -6.37 21.48
N GLU A 162 1.96 -6.22 20.53
CA GLU A 162 2.99 -5.20 20.56
C GLU A 162 2.45 -3.87 20.00
N PRO A 163 2.99 -2.72 20.43
CA PRO A 163 2.58 -1.41 19.90
C PRO A 163 2.73 -1.33 18.38
N VAL A 164 1.62 -1.05 17.69
CA VAL A 164 1.57 -0.93 16.23
C VAL A 164 2.20 0.40 15.81
N ARG A 165 3.14 0.36 14.89
CA ARG A 165 3.83 1.54 14.35
C ARG A 165 3.26 2.04 13.03
N GLY A 166 2.47 1.22 12.36
CA GLY A 166 1.90 1.63 11.09
C GLY A 166 0.72 0.80 10.62
N TYR A 167 -0.06 1.42 9.75
CA TYR A 167 -1.15 0.78 9.03
C TYR A 167 -0.95 0.94 7.53
N THR A 168 -1.21 -0.13 6.78
CA THR A 168 -1.29 -0.13 5.33
C THR A 168 -2.72 -0.42 4.92
N ILE A 169 -3.31 0.43 4.08
CA ILE A 169 -4.75 0.45 3.85
C ILE A 169 -5.05 0.39 2.35
N PRO A 170 -5.22 -0.79 1.74
CA PRO A 170 -5.69 -0.94 0.37
C PRO A 170 -7.23 -0.81 0.28
N PHE A 171 -7.72 -0.05 -0.71
CA PHE A 171 -9.15 0.13 -0.96
C PHE A 171 -9.43 0.78 -2.32
N ALA A 172 -10.69 0.66 -2.82
CA ALA A 172 -11.16 1.41 -3.98
C ALA A 172 -11.77 2.73 -3.57
N MET A 173 -11.42 3.82 -4.25
CA MET A 173 -11.83 5.18 -3.89
C MET A 173 -13.26 5.51 -4.36
N GLY A 174 -13.73 4.88 -5.44
CA GLY A 174 -15.06 5.17 -6.01
C GLY A 174 -16.21 4.42 -5.35
N GLY A 175 -15.95 3.37 -4.57
CA GLY A 175 -16.99 2.57 -3.91
C GLY A 175 -17.52 3.19 -2.62
N GLY A 176 -18.72 2.79 -2.18
CA GLY A 176 -19.29 3.26 -0.91
C GLY A 176 -18.52 2.75 0.30
N THR A 177 -18.42 1.41 0.49
CA THR A 177 -17.78 0.82 1.67
C THR A 177 -16.27 1.08 1.72
N GLY A 178 -15.54 0.77 0.63
CA GLY A 178 -14.08 0.90 0.63
C GLY A 178 -13.61 2.32 0.94
N SER A 179 -14.16 3.31 0.25
CA SER A 179 -13.77 4.71 0.41
C SER A 179 -14.15 5.29 1.77
N SER A 180 -15.39 5.04 2.24
CA SER A 180 -15.87 5.58 3.50
C SER A 180 -15.22 4.94 4.72
N PHE A 181 -15.03 3.61 4.68
CA PHE A 181 -14.40 2.88 5.79
C PHE A 181 -12.93 3.23 5.92
N ALA A 182 -12.20 3.35 4.79
CA ALA A 182 -10.84 3.84 4.81
C ALA A 182 -10.77 5.25 5.44
N SER A 183 -11.65 6.17 5.02
CA SER A 183 -11.75 7.52 5.59
C SER A 183 -11.99 7.50 7.10
N SER A 184 -12.99 6.75 7.54
CA SER A 184 -13.36 6.66 8.95
C SER A 184 -12.29 6.00 9.81
N PHE A 185 -11.62 4.99 9.27
CA PHE A 185 -10.56 4.28 9.97
C PHE A 185 -9.29 5.12 10.13
N ILE A 186 -8.85 5.83 9.08
CA ILE A 186 -7.68 6.71 9.21
C ILE A 186 -7.93 7.85 10.20
N GLU A 187 -9.13 8.42 10.22
CA GLU A 187 -9.55 9.36 11.24
C GLU A 187 -9.52 8.71 12.64
N PHE A 188 -10.12 7.52 12.79
CA PHE A 188 -10.13 6.78 14.05
C PHE A 188 -8.73 6.54 14.60
N ILE A 189 -7.81 6.04 13.78
CA ILE A 189 -6.43 5.80 14.20
C ILE A 189 -5.74 7.10 14.60
N LYS A 190 -5.88 8.16 13.82
CA LYS A 190 -5.18 9.43 14.08
C LYS A 190 -5.75 10.21 15.27
N THR A 191 -7.01 10.00 15.62
CA THR A 191 -7.64 10.68 16.75
C THR A 191 -7.54 9.90 18.06
N ASN A 192 -7.37 8.57 18.01
CA ASN A 192 -7.35 7.73 19.21
C ASN A 192 -5.96 7.17 19.57
N SER A 193 -4.98 7.24 18.68
CA SER A 193 -3.62 6.77 18.98
C SER A 193 -2.87 7.82 19.80
N SER A 194 -2.33 7.41 20.93
CA SER A 194 -1.41 8.23 21.74
C SER A 194 0.00 8.29 21.16
N ASP A 195 0.38 7.29 20.40
CA ASP A 195 1.69 7.16 19.77
C ASP A 195 1.68 7.64 18.31
N PRO A 196 2.80 8.13 17.78
CA PRO A 196 2.91 8.59 16.40
C PRO A 196 2.86 7.41 15.41
N THR A 197 1.66 6.89 15.18
CA THR A 197 1.42 5.80 14.24
C THR A 197 1.36 6.31 12.80
N THR A 198 2.09 5.70 11.90
CA THR A 198 2.12 6.08 10.48
C THR A 198 1.04 5.34 9.70
N VAL A 199 0.28 6.09 8.90
CA VAL A 199 -0.78 5.54 8.05
C VAL A 199 -0.43 5.75 6.58
N ALA A 200 -0.25 4.64 5.85
CA ALA A 200 -0.08 4.63 4.40
C ALA A 200 -1.32 4.03 3.73
N THR A 201 -1.92 4.76 2.80
CA THR A 201 -3.08 4.31 2.05
C THR A 201 -2.69 3.92 0.62
N PHE A 202 -3.42 2.95 0.06
CA PHE A 202 -3.29 2.50 -1.31
C PHE A 202 -4.65 2.62 -1.98
N GLY A 203 -4.89 3.78 -2.58
CA GLY A 203 -6.16 4.15 -3.18
C GLY A 203 -6.20 3.79 -4.67
N LEU A 204 -7.19 3.01 -5.09
CA LEU A 204 -7.43 2.69 -6.49
C LEU A 204 -8.50 3.62 -7.04
N LEU A 205 -8.12 4.47 -8.00
CA LEU A 205 -9.06 5.27 -8.77
C LEU A 205 -9.76 4.40 -9.80
N PRO A 206 -11.09 4.46 -9.88
CA PRO A 206 -11.84 3.69 -10.85
C PRO A 206 -11.59 4.17 -12.29
N GLU A 207 -11.89 3.31 -13.25
CA GLU A 207 -12.00 3.69 -14.66
C GLU A 207 -13.47 3.94 -14.99
N PHE A 208 -13.81 5.21 -15.18
CA PHE A 208 -15.18 5.59 -15.55
C PHE A 208 -15.53 5.04 -16.93
N GLY A 209 -16.74 4.52 -17.06
CA GLY A 209 -17.26 3.95 -18.32
C GLY A 209 -16.85 2.50 -18.62
N TRP A 210 -15.82 1.95 -17.95
CA TRP A 210 -15.46 0.54 -18.08
C TRP A 210 -15.95 -0.29 -16.88
N ASP A 211 -15.78 0.20 -15.67
CA ASP A 211 -16.17 -0.53 -14.47
C ASP A 211 -17.69 -0.46 -14.27
N PRO A 212 -18.43 -1.57 -14.41
CA PRO A 212 -19.89 -1.57 -14.34
C PRO A 212 -20.43 -1.26 -12.94
N VAL A 213 -19.55 -1.27 -11.95
CA VAL A 213 -19.87 -0.97 -10.54
C VAL A 213 -19.74 0.52 -10.25
N ILE A 214 -19.12 1.28 -11.15
CA ILE A 214 -18.82 2.71 -10.95
C ILE A 214 -19.91 3.56 -11.61
N PHE A 215 -20.44 4.47 -10.81
CA PHE A 215 -21.48 5.41 -11.20
C PHE A 215 -20.95 6.86 -11.14
N GLU A 216 -21.70 7.78 -11.68
CA GLU A 216 -21.40 9.23 -11.62
C GLU A 216 -21.16 9.72 -10.17
N SER A 217 -21.88 9.17 -9.18
CA SER A 217 -21.67 9.48 -7.77
C SER A 217 -20.30 9.05 -7.21
N ALA A 218 -19.54 8.23 -7.94
CA ALA A 218 -18.21 7.82 -7.50
C ALA A 218 -17.22 8.98 -7.38
N THR A 219 -17.38 10.04 -8.16
CA THR A 219 -16.55 11.25 -8.04
C THR A 219 -16.75 11.93 -6.68
N ILE A 220 -17.97 11.96 -6.17
CA ILE A 220 -18.30 12.46 -4.81
C ILE A 220 -17.59 11.58 -3.76
N ASN A 221 -17.66 10.25 -3.89
CA ASN A 221 -16.97 9.33 -2.98
C ASN A 221 -15.46 9.56 -2.97
N ILE A 222 -14.86 9.77 -4.15
CA ILE A 222 -13.42 10.04 -4.30
C ILE A 222 -13.05 11.33 -3.61
N VAL A 223 -13.78 12.43 -3.84
CA VAL A 223 -13.51 13.74 -3.24
C VAL A 223 -13.59 13.67 -1.73
N MET A 224 -14.65 13.08 -1.19
CA MET A 224 -14.81 12.92 0.26
C MET A 224 -13.71 12.04 0.87
N ASN A 225 -13.30 10.99 0.18
CA ASN A 225 -12.18 10.16 0.64
C ASN A 225 -10.84 10.92 0.57
N LEU A 226 -10.57 11.66 -0.50
CA LEU A 226 -9.35 12.48 -0.64
C LEU A 226 -9.24 13.54 0.46
N GLU A 227 -10.34 14.18 0.84
CA GLU A 227 -10.37 15.11 1.97
C GLU A 227 -9.81 14.45 3.25
N TYR A 228 -10.25 13.23 3.56
CA TYR A 228 -9.77 12.48 4.73
C TYR A 228 -8.32 12.06 4.59
N GLN A 229 -7.88 11.66 3.40
CA GLN A 229 -6.49 11.36 3.16
C GLN A 229 -5.59 12.59 3.32
N VAL A 230 -6.01 13.75 2.82
CA VAL A 230 -5.30 15.03 3.01
C VAL A 230 -5.14 15.34 4.50
N LYS A 231 -6.19 15.12 5.31
CA LYS A 231 -6.18 15.44 6.74
C LYS A 231 -5.41 14.44 7.58
N TYR A 232 -5.65 13.15 7.36
CA TYR A 232 -5.31 12.12 8.32
C TYR A 232 -4.28 11.09 7.83
N SER A 233 -4.03 10.91 6.51
CA SER A 233 -2.96 10.02 6.06
C SER A 233 -1.58 10.67 6.20
N ASP A 234 -0.55 9.85 6.35
CA ASP A 234 0.84 10.30 6.28
C ASP A 234 1.42 10.14 4.86
N CYS A 235 0.97 9.12 4.14
CA CYS A 235 1.35 8.84 2.77
C CYS A 235 0.20 8.17 2.04
N SER A 236 -0.22 8.72 0.90
CA SER A 236 -1.27 8.14 0.05
C SER A 236 -0.67 7.75 -1.30
N ILE A 237 -0.74 6.47 -1.62
CA ILE A 237 -0.24 5.91 -2.87
C ILE A 237 -1.44 5.65 -3.77
N LEU A 238 -1.45 6.27 -4.94
CA LEU A 238 -2.55 6.22 -5.87
C LEU A 238 -2.26 5.32 -7.06
N PHE A 239 -3.24 4.52 -7.44
CA PHE A 239 -3.25 3.68 -8.63
C PHE A 239 -4.42 4.08 -9.53
N SER A 240 -4.29 3.86 -10.83
CA SER A 240 -5.39 4.00 -11.78
C SER A 240 -5.82 2.64 -12.32
N ASN A 241 -7.10 2.31 -12.18
CA ASN A 241 -7.65 1.07 -12.74
C ASN A 241 -7.49 1.02 -14.27
N LYS A 242 -7.61 2.17 -14.95
CA LYS A 242 -7.36 2.27 -16.41
C LYS A 242 -5.95 1.78 -16.75
N VAL A 243 -4.94 2.33 -16.09
CA VAL A 243 -3.54 1.96 -16.35
C VAL A 243 -3.26 0.51 -15.95
N LEU A 244 -3.76 0.08 -14.79
CA LEU A 244 -3.61 -1.31 -14.34
C LEU A 244 -4.22 -2.29 -15.35
N ARG A 245 -5.38 -1.97 -15.91
CA ARG A 245 -6.06 -2.78 -16.93
C ARG A 245 -5.27 -2.82 -18.25
N GLU A 246 -4.78 -1.68 -18.72
CA GLU A 246 -3.97 -1.60 -19.94
C GLU A 246 -2.66 -2.41 -19.79
N LEU A 247 -1.99 -2.30 -18.66
CA LEU A 247 -0.80 -3.08 -18.35
C LEU A 247 -1.10 -4.57 -18.18
N ALA A 248 -2.24 -4.92 -17.58
CA ALA A 248 -2.69 -6.31 -17.48
C ALA A 248 -2.95 -6.90 -18.86
N HIS A 249 -3.60 -6.18 -19.74
CA HIS A 249 -3.86 -6.60 -21.12
C HIS A 249 -2.57 -6.80 -21.92
N LYS A 250 -1.65 -5.84 -21.82
CA LYS A 250 -0.30 -5.92 -22.43
C LYS A 250 0.51 -7.14 -21.95
N ASN A 251 0.24 -7.60 -20.73
CA ASN A 251 0.94 -8.72 -20.11
C ASN A 251 0.06 -9.99 -19.97
N GLU A 252 -1.06 -10.09 -20.65
CA GLU A 252 -2.06 -11.15 -20.48
C GLU A 252 -1.47 -12.56 -20.50
N LYS A 253 -0.61 -12.87 -21.49
CA LYS A 253 0.04 -14.18 -21.63
C LYS A 253 0.92 -14.57 -20.43
N LYS A 254 1.51 -13.58 -19.75
CA LYS A 254 2.27 -13.80 -18.52
C LYS A 254 1.34 -13.99 -17.34
N ILE A 255 0.31 -13.13 -17.24
CA ILE A 255 -0.67 -13.14 -16.16
C ILE A 255 -1.44 -14.45 -16.10
N GLN A 256 -1.84 -15.01 -17.25
CA GLN A 256 -2.57 -16.29 -17.32
C GLN A 256 -1.81 -17.45 -16.68
N LYS A 257 -0.49 -17.39 -16.68
CA LYS A 257 0.38 -18.43 -16.12
C LYS A 257 0.69 -18.21 -14.63
N ILE A 258 0.48 -17.02 -14.10
CA ILE A 258 0.74 -16.71 -12.70
C ILE A 258 -0.50 -17.08 -11.88
N PRO A 259 -0.38 -18.02 -10.92
CA PRO A 259 -1.47 -18.29 -9.99
C PRO A 259 -1.83 -17.03 -9.21
N SER A 260 -3.10 -16.81 -8.95
CA SER A 260 -3.60 -15.71 -8.14
C SER A 260 -4.69 -16.20 -7.21
N ILE A 261 -5.05 -15.36 -6.25
CA ILE A 261 -6.15 -15.66 -5.34
C ILE A 261 -7.48 -15.90 -6.08
N ILE A 262 -7.63 -15.31 -7.27
CA ILE A 262 -8.84 -15.44 -8.10
C ILE A 262 -8.96 -16.84 -8.70
N ASP A 263 -7.83 -17.48 -9.03
CA ASP A 263 -7.83 -18.84 -9.58
C ASP A 263 -8.27 -19.90 -8.57
N ASP A 264 -8.14 -19.60 -7.29
CA ASP A 264 -8.50 -20.48 -6.19
C ASP A 264 -9.95 -20.26 -5.71
N LEU A 265 -10.68 -19.28 -6.30
CA LEU A 265 -12.08 -19.03 -5.97
C LEU A 265 -13.00 -20.11 -6.59
N PRO A 266 -14.13 -20.45 -5.92
CA PRO A 266 -15.14 -21.30 -6.49
C PRO A 266 -15.65 -20.76 -7.83
N LYS A 267 -15.82 -21.63 -8.83
CA LYS A 267 -16.16 -21.25 -10.23
C LYS A 267 -17.42 -20.38 -10.35
N GLU A 268 -18.39 -20.60 -9.48
CA GLU A 268 -19.64 -19.83 -9.40
C GLU A 268 -19.41 -18.35 -9.01
N HIS A 269 -18.25 -18.02 -8.43
CA HIS A 269 -17.89 -16.69 -7.99
C HIS A 269 -16.80 -16.04 -8.84
N GLU A 270 -16.25 -16.75 -9.84
CA GLU A 270 -15.20 -16.22 -10.73
C GLU A 270 -15.70 -15.05 -11.61
N VAL A 271 -17.00 -14.99 -11.89
CA VAL A 271 -17.58 -13.95 -12.72
C VAL A 271 -17.44 -12.59 -12.05
N GLY A 272 -16.75 -11.66 -12.72
CA GLY A 272 -16.44 -10.32 -12.22
C GLY A 272 -15.09 -10.20 -11.50
N TRP A 273 -14.51 -11.30 -10.98
CA TRP A 273 -13.17 -11.26 -10.40
C TRP A 273 -12.06 -11.48 -11.43
N LYS A 274 -12.33 -12.27 -12.48
CA LYS A 274 -11.34 -12.59 -13.52
C LYS A 274 -10.79 -11.35 -14.21
N ASP A 275 -11.64 -10.36 -14.43
CA ASP A 275 -11.27 -9.11 -15.09
C ASP A 275 -10.26 -8.31 -14.25
N TYR A 276 -10.27 -8.50 -12.92
CA TYR A 276 -9.37 -7.82 -11.99
C TYR A 276 -8.09 -8.62 -11.66
N LYS A 277 -7.96 -9.89 -12.11
CA LYS A 277 -6.79 -10.72 -11.80
C LYS A 277 -5.48 -10.00 -12.10
N GLY A 278 -5.30 -9.56 -13.33
CA GLY A 278 -4.08 -8.90 -13.75
C GLY A 278 -3.83 -7.58 -13.02
N MET A 279 -4.88 -6.81 -12.82
CA MET A 279 -4.82 -5.54 -12.10
C MET A 279 -4.39 -5.75 -10.65
N ASN A 280 -4.99 -6.73 -9.97
CA ASN A 280 -4.65 -7.06 -8.59
C ASN A 280 -3.20 -7.59 -8.46
N LEU A 281 -2.74 -8.43 -9.38
CA LEU A 281 -1.35 -8.91 -9.40
C LEU A 281 -0.34 -7.76 -9.53
N ILE A 282 -0.61 -6.79 -10.41
CA ILE A 282 0.27 -5.63 -10.62
C ILE A 282 0.28 -4.74 -9.37
N ALA A 283 -0.89 -4.38 -8.86
CA ALA A 283 -1.01 -3.53 -7.69
C ALA A 283 -0.44 -4.20 -6.43
N ALA A 284 -0.74 -5.49 -6.21
CA ALA A 284 -0.21 -6.27 -5.10
C ALA A 284 1.32 -6.39 -5.14
N ASN A 285 1.92 -6.53 -6.32
CA ASN A 285 3.38 -6.51 -6.47
C ASN A 285 3.98 -5.18 -5.98
N SER A 286 3.36 -4.06 -6.34
CA SER A 286 3.79 -2.74 -5.86
C SER A 286 3.65 -2.59 -4.34
N ILE A 287 2.53 -3.04 -3.77
CA ILE A 287 2.29 -3.00 -2.31
C ILE A 287 3.25 -3.93 -1.58
N ALA A 288 3.50 -5.13 -2.10
CA ALA A 288 4.47 -6.05 -1.53
C ALA A 288 5.89 -5.45 -1.51
N MET A 289 6.29 -4.75 -2.57
CA MET A 289 7.55 -4.00 -2.61
C MET A 289 7.60 -2.84 -1.60
N PHE A 290 6.46 -2.17 -1.37
CA PHE A 290 6.37 -1.19 -0.30
C PHE A 290 6.63 -1.83 1.07
N ILE A 291 6.00 -2.96 1.33
CA ILE A 291 6.12 -3.71 2.59
C ILE A 291 7.52 -4.34 2.75
N ALA A 292 8.09 -4.89 1.67
CA ALA A 292 9.41 -5.49 1.70
C ALA A 292 10.52 -4.52 2.15
N SER A 293 10.29 -3.21 2.01
CA SER A 293 11.23 -2.21 2.53
C SER A 293 11.28 -2.12 4.05
N PHE A 294 10.34 -2.72 4.77
CA PHE A 294 10.38 -2.83 6.24
C PHE A 294 11.18 -4.04 6.72
N ALA A 295 11.88 -4.72 5.83
CA ALA A 295 12.78 -5.79 6.22
C ALA A 295 13.79 -5.29 7.25
N ARG A 296 14.07 -6.12 8.26
CA ARG A 296 14.96 -5.77 9.39
C ARG A 296 16.32 -5.23 8.96
N GLU A 297 16.79 -5.66 7.80
CA GLU A 297 18.12 -5.31 7.28
C GLU A 297 18.15 -3.97 6.52
N THR A 298 16.98 -3.33 6.29
CA THR A 298 16.91 -2.11 5.49
C THR A 298 17.07 -0.84 6.33
N GLU A 299 16.97 -0.92 7.65
CA GLU A 299 16.88 0.25 8.56
C GLU A 299 15.75 1.23 8.18
N TRP A 300 14.80 0.77 7.35
CA TRP A 300 13.69 1.57 6.85
C TRP A 300 12.38 1.14 7.50
N ASP A 301 11.64 2.09 8.06
CA ASP A 301 10.34 1.85 8.69
C ASP A 301 9.23 2.75 8.11
N MET A 302 8.01 2.59 8.62
CA MET A 302 6.87 3.38 8.19
C MET A 302 7.06 4.89 8.42
N SER A 303 7.76 5.31 9.46
CA SER A 303 7.98 6.73 9.76
C SER A 303 8.86 7.42 8.73
N ASN A 304 9.74 6.68 8.06
CA ASN A 304 10.59 7.19 7.00
C ASN A 304 9.79 7.67 5.78
N TYR A 305 8.65 7.05 5.48
CA TYR A 305 7.78 7.55 4.40
C TYR A 305 7.23 8.93 4.70
N ARG A 306 6.80 9.15 5.93
CA ARG A 306 6.34 10.45 6.39
C ARG A 306 7.48 11.47 6.32
N THR A 307 8.67 11.09 6.76
CA THR A 307 9.82 12.00 6.86
C THR A 307 10.40 12.34 5.49
N TRP A 308 10.45 11.38 4.55
CA TRP A 308 11.24 11.53 3.34
C TRP A 308 10.40 11.67 2.07
N LEU A 309 9.25 11.01 1.98
CA LEU A 309 8.44 11.04 0.78
C LEU A 309 7.36 12.13 0.82
N THR A 310 6.79 12.39 1.99
CA THR A 310 5.61 13.24 2.15
C THR A 310 5.79 14.44 3.09
N THR A 311 7.03 14.86 3.32
CA THR A 311 7.33 16.09 4.10
C THR A 311 6.79 17.33 3.44
N LYS A 312 6.66 17.31 2.11
CA LYS A 312 6.09 18.38 1.32
C LYS A 312 4.69 18.01 0.84
N ARG A 313 3.83 18.98 0.64
CA ARG A 313 2.52 18.76 0.02
C ARG A 313 2.68 18.60 -1.49
N PRO A 314 1.86 17.76 -2.15
CA PRO A 314 0.84 16.87 -1.58
C PRO A 314 1.44 15.63 -0.91
N LYS A 315 0.69 15.00 0.03
CA LYS A 315 1.06 13.72 0.68
C LYS A 315 0.80 12.50 -0.22
N PHE A 316 0.78 12.68 -1.51
CA PHE A 316 0.38 11.69 -2.49
C PHE A 316 1.56 11.27 -3.35
N ALA A 317 1.66 9.98 -3.59
CA ALA A 317 2.68 9.40 -4.44
C ALA A 317 2.04 8.42 -5.42
N ILE A 318 2.69 8.25 -6.56
CA ILE A 318 2.31 7.27 -7.58
C ILE A 318 3.44 6.27 -7.76
N PRO A 319 3.16 4.99 -7.94
CA PRO A 319 4.20 3.99 -8.13
C PRO A 319 4.58 3.82 -9.60
N TRP A 320 5.86 3.62 -9.82
CA TRP A 320 6.45 3.13 -11.06
C TRP A 320 7.25 1.88 -10.75
N VAL A 321 6.95 0.77 -11.42
CA VAL A 321 7.45 -0.56 -11.06
C VAL A 321 8.07 -1.27 -12.26
N ILE A 322 9.24 -1.85 -12.11
CA ILE A 322 9.89 -2.71 -13.11
C ILE A 322 10.48 -3.97 -12.44
N PRO A 323 10.15 -5.13 -12.93
CA PRO A 323 9.12 -5.44 -13.91
C PRO A 323 7.72 -5.27 -13.34
N VAL A 324 6.78 -4.87 -14.18
CA VAL A 324 5.35 -4.74 -13.80
C VAL A 324 4.79 -6.09 -13.35
N ILE A 325 5.11 -7.14 -14.09
CA ILE A 325 4.82 -8.53 -13.75
C ILE A 325 6.14 -9.26 -13.57
N PRO A 326 6.42 -9.84 -12.40
CA PRO A 326 7.58 -10.72 -12.20
C PRO A 326 7.47 -11.96 -13.12
N GLU A 327 8.60 -12.52 -13.54
CA GLU A 327 8.60 -13.71 -14.39
C GLU A 327 8.31 -15.00 -13.61
N GLU A 328 7.71 -16.00 -14.26
CA GLU A 328 7.08 -17.19 -13.66
C GLU A 328 7.97 -18.11 -12.84
N ASN A 329 9.25 -18.18 -13.13
CA ASN A 329 10.16 -19.14 -12.49
C ASN A 329 10.51 -18.80 -11.03
N GLN A 330 9.80 -17.85 -10.45
CA GLN A 330 10.09 -17.22 -9.17
C GLN A 330 9.24 -17.74 -8.01
N TRP A 331 8.36 -18.69 -8.29
CA TRP A 331 7.37 -19.16 -7.32
C TRP A 331 7.70 -20.58 -6.80
N GLY A 332 8.93 -20.81 -6.33
CA GLY A 332 9.27 -22.02 -5.58
C GLY A 332 9.95 -23.15 -6.33
N LYS A 333 10.40 -22.95 -7.57
CA LYS A 333 11.33 -23.88 -8.25
C LYS A 333 12.51 -23.10 -8.83
N GLU A 334 13.70 -23.68 -8.70
CA GLU A 334 15.00 -23.20 -9.12
C GLU A 334 15.00 -21.98 -10.03
N LEU A 335 15.62 -20.91 -9.57
CA LEU A 335 16.00 -19.78 -10.40
C LEU A 335 16.83 -20.28 -11.59
N LEU A 336 16.15 -20.57 -12.65
CA LEU A 336 16.82 -20.64 -13.94
C LEU A 336 17.21 -19.19 -14.26
N GLY A 337 18.50 -18.90 -14.18
CA GLY A 337 19.11 -17.58 -14.35
C GLY A 337 18.81 -16.92 -15.68
N GLY A 338 17.56 -16.49 -15.87
CA GLY A 338 17.19 -15.64 -16.98
C GLY A 338 17.73 -14.23 -16.74
N LYS A 339 18.43 -13.65 -17.70
CA LYS A 339 18.93 -12.26 -17.65
C LYS A 339 17.88 -11.23 -17.21
N ASN A 340 16.62 -11.51 -17.42
CA ASN A 340 15.49 -10.61 -17.12
C ASN A 340 15.22 -10.38 -15.62
N ASN A 341 15.75 -11.24 -14.75
CA ASN A 341 15.55 -11.18 -13.29
C ASN A 341 16.78 -10.67 -12.55
N THR A 342 17.85 -10.37 -13.28
CA THR A 342 19.08 -9.76 -12.76
C THR A 342 18.95 -8.24 -12.79
N MET A 343 19.80 -7.57 -12.03
CA MET A 343 19.89 -6.10 -12.11
C MET A 343 20.26 -5.64 -13.52
N GLU A 344 21.09 -6.36 -14.26
CA GLU A 344 21.43 -6.06 -15.66
C GLU A 344 20.16 -6.05 -16.54
N GLY A 345 19.30 -7.07 -16.43
CA GLY A 345 18.04 -7.14 -17.17
C GLY A 345 17.04 -6.05 -16.77
N ILE A 346 17.00 -5.69 -15.48
CA ILE A 346 16.19 -4.57 -15.01
C ILE A 346 16.74 -3.25 -15.57
N MET A 347 18.04 -3.04 -15.52
CA MET A 347 18.66 -1.83 -16.06
C MET A 347 18.42 -1.68 -17.56
N GLU A 348 18.41 -2.79 -18.32
CA GLU A 348 18.03 -2.79 -19.73
C GLU A 348 16.57 -2.33 -19.94
N LYS A 349 15.63 -2.84 -19.14
CA LYS A 349 14.22 -2.45 -19.19
C LYS A 349 14.01 -0.99 -18.81
N VAL A 350 14.66 -0.53 -17.73
CA VAL A 350 14.67 0.87 -17.33
C VAL A 350 15.23 1.76 -18.45
N GLY A 351 16.30 1.34 -19.09
CA GLY A 351 16.93 2.04 -20.21
C GLY A 351 16.03 2.09 -21.47
N LYS A 352 15.25 1.05 -21.71
CA LYS A 352 14.24 1.01 -22.82
C LYS A 352 12.98 1.81 -22.53
N LYS A 353 12.88 2.49 -21.38
CA LYS A 353 11.71 3.24 -20.96
C LYS A 353 10.43 2.38 -20.98
N GLU A 354 10.53 1.12 -20.52
CA GLU A 354 9.34 0.30 -20.35
C GLU A 354 8.34 1.02 -19.43
N ASP A 355 7.09 1.01 -19.85
CA ASP A 355 6.00 1.65 -19.15
C ASP A 355 5.70 0.87 -17.85
N GLY A 356 5.95 1.49 -16.73
CA GLY A 356 5.77 0.91 -15.39
C GLY A 356 5.02 1.85 -14.45
N LEU A 357 4.59 3.02 -14.93
CA LEU A 357 3.82 3.98 -14.17
C LEU A 357 2.41 3.42 -13.96
N LEU A 358 1.95 3.39 -12.70
CA LEU A 358 0.67 2.79 -12.32
C LEU A 358 -0.43 3.84 -12.09
N PHE A 359 -0.29 5.01 -12.70
CA PHE A 359 -1.25 6.11 -12.61
C PHE A 359 -1.44 6.81 -13.96
N ASP A 360 -2.65 7.33 -14.22
CA ASP A 360 -3.06 7.93 -15.49
C ASP A 360 -2.58 9.40 -15.60
N ILE A 361 -1.28 9.57 -15.77
CA ILE A 361 -0.63 10.84 -16.13
C ILE A 361 0.53 10.58 -17.08
N ASP A 362 0.88 11.60 -17.88
CA ASP A 362 2.01 11.51 -18.79
C ASP A 362 3.35 11.66 -18.03
N GLU A 363 4.35 10.86 -18.41
CA GLU A 363 5.71 11.01 -17.88
C GLU A 363 6.30 12.40 -18.12
N ASN A 364 5.91 13.07 -19.20
CA ASN A 364 6.32 14.42 -19.49
C ASN A 364 5.76 15.44 -18.48
N ASP A 365 4.58 15.18 -17.92
CA ASP A 365 4.01 16.00 -16.84
C ASP A 365 4.84 15.87 -15.58
N ILE A 366 5.26 14.66 -15.22
CA ILE A 366 6.18 14.43 -14.10
C ILE A 366 7.51 15.15 -14.37
N ARG A 367 8.03 15.02 -15.59
CA ARG A 367 9.30 15.62 -16.02
C ARG A 367 9.27 17.15 -15.98
N SER A 368 8.18 17.77 -16.39
CA SER A 368 8.00 19.23 -16.36
C SER A 368 8.08 19.80 -14.93
N HIS A 369 7.59 19.03 -13.94
CA HIS A 369 7.64 19.40 -12.53
C HIS A 369 8.93 18.95 -11.81
N GLY A 370 9.73 18.08 -12.41
CA GLY A 370 10.93 17.51 -11.79
C GLY A 370 12.00 18.53 -11.42
N GLY A 371 12.09 19.63 -12.17
CA GLY A 371 13.03 20.74 -11.95
C GLY A 371 12.65 21.71 -10.83
N GLU A 372 11.39 21.74 -10.42
CA GLU A 372 10.90 22.68 -9.41
C GLU A 372 11.36 22.31 -8.00
N LYS A 373 11.80 23.31 -7.23
CA LYS A 373 12.39 23.11 -5.89
C LYS A 373 11.51 22.35 -4.91
N ASP A 374 10.19 22.34 -5.11
CA ASP A 374 9.22 21.86 -4.11
C ASP A 374 8.28 20.75 -4.61
N SER A 375 8.45 20.26 -5.84
CA SER A 375 7.40 19.51 -6.51
C SER A 375 7.56 18.01 -6.57
N CYS A 376 8.76 17.45 -6.43
CA CYS A 376 8.97 16.01 -6.58
C CYS A 376 9.96 15.43 -5.57
N CYS A 377 9.60 14.33 -4.99
CA CYS A 377 10.48 13.46 -4.23
C CYS A 377 10.37 12.03 -4.77
N PHE A 378 11.50 11.36 -4.94
CA PHE A 378 11.55 10.01 -5.49
C PHE A 378 12.15 9.07 -4.46
N LEU A 379 11.38 8.07 -4.08
CA LEU A 379 11.87 6.97 -3.28
C LEU A 379 12.12 5.76 -4.19
N VAL A 380 13.37 5.49 -4.47
CA VAL A 380 13.81 4.39 -5.32
C VAL A 380 14.13 3.19 -4.45
N LYS A 381 13.31 2.15 -4.53
CA LYS A 381 13.50 0.88 -3.83
C LYS A 381 14.04 -0.12 -4.82
N VAL A 382 15.16 -0.72 -4.48
CA VAL A 382 15.81 -1.73 -5.31
C VAL A 382 15.90 -3.01 -4.52
N LYS A 383 15.14 -4.03 -4.94
CA LYS A 383 15.23 -5.40 -4.44
C LYS A 383 16.21 -6.14 -5.33
N GLY A 384 17.41 -6.40 -4.84
CA GLY A 384 18.45 -7.08 -5.60
C GLY A 384 19.84 -6.80 -5.07
N GLU A 385 20.79 -7.63 -5.48
CA GLU A 385 22.21 -7.35 -5.31
C GLU A 385 22.67 -6.43 -6.45
N PHE A 386 23.26 -5.31 -6.11
CA PHE A 386 23.80 -4.34 -7.05
C PHE A 386 24.99 -3.60 -6.46
N ASP A 387 25.92 -3.24 -7.30
CA ASP A 387 27.12 -2.50 -6.94
C ASP A 387 26.90 -0.97 -7.02
N LEU A 388 27.93 -0.22 -6.65
CA LEU A 388 27.86 1.25 -6.71
C LEU A 388 27.71 1.77 -8.15
N LYS A 389 28.27 1.06 -9.17
CA LYS A 389 28.16 1.48 -10.57
C LYS A 389 26.75 1.31 -11.09
N GLU A 390 26.11 0.19 -10.76
CA GLU A 390 24.71 -0.10 -11.10
C GLU A 390 23.78 0.90 -10.42
N ARG A 391 24.02 1.24 -9.15
CA ARG A 391 23.29 2.27 -8.43
C ARG A 391 23.39 3.64 -9.12
N GLU A 392 24.61 4.06 -9.48
CA GLU A 392 24.80 5.34 -10.15
C GLU A 392 24.25 5.33 -11.59
N ALA A 393 24.22 4.18 -12.25
CA ALA A 393 23.57 4.01 -13.54
C ALA A 393 22.05 4.14 -13.41
N LEU A 394 21.41 3.46 -12.43
CA LEU A 394 20.00 3.58 -12.16
C LEU A 394 19.61 5.02 -11.81
N LYS A 395 20.40 5.67 -10.96
CA LYS A 395 20.22 7.07 -10.59
C LYS A 395 20.23 7.98 -11.82
N ARG A 396 21.17 7.80 -12.75
CA ARG A 396 21.22 8.56 -14.00
C ARG A 396 19.95 8.34 -14.84
N VAL A 397 19.53 7.10 -15.02
CA VAL A 397 18.33 6.78 -15.80
C VAL A 397 17.07 7.43 -15.18
N VAL A 398 16.90 7.33 -13.86
CA VAL A 398 15.77 7.96 -13.16
C VAL A 398 15.82 9.49 -13.31
N LYS A 399 17.01 10.06 -13.19
CA LYS A 399 17.25 11.51 -13.38
C LYS A 399 16.89 11.95 -14.79
N ASP A 400 17.37 11.24 -15.80
CA ASP A 400 17.14 11.59 -17.21
C ASP A 400 15.67 11.37 -17.59
N LYS A 401 15.03 10.33 -17.04
CA LYS A 401 13.62 10.03 -17.30
C LYS A 401 12.70 11.10 -16.73
N PHE A 402 12.92 11.51 -15.50
CA PHE A 402 11.99 12.37 -14.75
C PHE A 402 12.51 13.81 -14.53
N ASN A 403 13.69 14.16 -15.07
CA ASN A 403 14.33 15.48 -14.90
C ASN A 403 14.49 15.90 -13.44
N ILE A 404 14.96 15.01 -12.57
CA ILE A 404 15.02 15.22 -11.13
C ILE A 404 16.45 15.50 -10.64
N GLN A 405 16.58 16.29 -9.57
CA GLN A 405 17.86 16.53 -8.89
C GLN A 405 18.23 15.38 -7.98
N ASP A 406 19.51 15.07 -7.88
CA ASP A 406 20.05 13.99 -7.04
C ASP A 406 19.64 14.08 -5.56
N SER A 407 19.56 15.28 -5.03
CA SER A 407 19.17 15.55 -3.63
C SER A 407 17.73 15.18 -3.30
N ARG A 408 16.93 14.81 -4.30
CA ARG A 408 15.52 14.42 -4.14
C ARG A 408 15.27 12.95 -4.37
N MET A 409 16.32 12.19 -4.67
CA MET A 409 16.27 10.75 -4.81
C MET A 409 16.78 10.08 -3.54
N ILE A 410 15.95 9.23 -2.97
CA ILE A 410 16.30 8.39 -1.81
C ILE A 410 16.33 6.96 -2.32
N PHE A 411 17.43 6.27 -2.05
CA PHE A 411 17.60 4.88 -2.42
C PHE A 411 17.47 3.98 -1.19
N VAL A 412 16.60 2.99 -1.28
CA VAL A 412 16.45 1.92 -0.29
C VAL A 412 16.83 0.61 -0.95
N LYS A 413 17.92 0.01 -0.48
CA LYS A 413 18.29 -1.36 -0.87
C LYS A 413 17.43 -2.32 -0.06
N ILE A 414 16.72 -3.21 -0.75
CA ILE A 414 16.00 -4.32 -0.13
C ILE A 414 16.83 -5.57 -0.40
N PRO A 415 17.33 -6.25 0.65
CA PRO A 415 18.09 -7.46 0.48
C PRO A 415 17.31 -8.50 -0.33
N ILE A 416 17.98 -9.17 -1.25
CA ILE A 416 17.40 -10.28 -2.01
C ILE A 416 17.76 -11.59 -1.32
N MET A 417 16.81 -12.49 -1.19
CA MET A 417 17.07 -13.86 -0.78
C MET A 417 17.27 -14.73 -2.02
N GLU A 418 18.00 -15.83 -1.84
CA GLU A 418 18.21 -16.81 -2.91
C GLU A 418 16.84 -17.22 -3.47
N GLY A 419 16.68 -17.10 -4.76
CA GLY A 419 15.44 -17.41 -5.43
C GLY A 419 14.47 -16.25 -5.66
N GLU A 420 14.72 -15.08 -5.08
CA GLU A 420 13.87 -13.92 -5.30
C GLU A 420 14.25 -13.14 -6.56
N PRO A 421 13.24 -12.59 -7.26
CA PRO A 421 13.49 -11.72 -8.41
C PRO A 421 13.98 -10.35 -8.00
N ALA A 422 14.86 -9.78 -8.78
CA ALA A 422 15.16 -8.37 -8.69
C ALA A 422 13.93 -7.53 -9.11
N ASN A 423 13.76 -6.39 -8.47
CA ASN A 423 12.67 -5.44 -8.75
C ASN A 423 13.12 -4.03 -8.41
N VAL A 424 12.66 -3.06 -9.19
CA VAL A 424 12.80 -1.64 -8.89
C VAL A 424 11.41 -1.03 -8.78
N THR A 425 11.13 -0.42 -7.65
CA THR A 425 9.91 0.35 -7.44
C THR A 425 10.30 1.78 -7.07
N ILE A 426 9.76 2.73 -7.81
CA ILE A 426 9.93 4.14 -7.54
C ILE A 426 8.59 4.70 -7.09
N LEU A 427 8.56 5.31 -5.90
CA LEU A 427 7.42 6.10 -5.47
C LEU A 427 7.69 7.55 -5.80
N VAL A 428 6.85 8.11 -6.64
CA VAL A 428 6.98 9.47 -7.16
C VAL A 428 5.96 10.36 -6.47
N ASN A 429 6.41 11.22 -5.57
CA ASN A 429 5.58 12.30 -5.03
C ASN A 429 5.71 13.50 -5.98
N THR A 430 4.64 13.88 -6.64
CA THR A 430 4.64 14.92 -7.68
C THR A 430 3.34 15.70 -7.71
N LYS A 431 3.42 16.97 -8.07
CA LYS A 431 2.26 17.82 -8.36
C LYS A 431 1.57 17.48 -9.68
N ALA A 432 2.21 16.71 -10.56
CA ALA A 432 1.64 16.28 -11.84
C ALA A 432 0.32 15.49 -11.70
N ILE A 433 0.01 14.95 -10.51
CA ILE A 433 -1.29 14.32 -10.24
C ILE A 433 -2.43 15.34 -10.09
N GLY A 434 -2.10 16.64 -9.86
CA GLY A 434 -3.07 17.70 -9.59
C GLY A 434 -4.15 17.83 -10.66
N PRO A 435 -3.82 17.99 -11.93
CA PRO A 435 -4.81 18.13 -13.01
C PRO A 435 -5.85 17.02 -13.02
N LYS A 436 -5.43 15.75 -12.83
CA LYS A 436 -6.36 14.61 -12.79
C LYS A 436 -7.28 14.63 -11.57
N ILE A 437 -6.78 15.04 -10.43
CA ILE A 437 -7.61 15.17 -9.23
C ILE A 437 -8.57 16.36 -9.35
N LEU A 438 -8.15 17.46 -9.96
CA LEU A 438 -9.01 18.62 -10.19
C LEU A 438 -10.12 18.34 -11.21
N GLU A 439 -9.85 17.54 -12.24
CA GLU A 439 -10.87 17.01 -13.15
C GLU A 439 -11.95 16.25 -12.39
N ILE A 440 -11.57 15.29 -11.54
CA ILE A 440 -12.49 14.52 -10.69
C ILE A 440 -13.27 15.44 -9.72
N ALA A 441 -12.61 16.45 -9.17
CA ALA A 441 -13.25 17.41 -8.28
C ALA A 441 -14.33 18.24 -9.00
N SER A 442 -14.07 18.66 -10.24
CA SER A 442 -15.06 19.36 -11.09
C SER A 442 -16.26 18.47 -11.42
N GLU A 443 -16.02 17.21 -11.81
CA GLU A 443 -17.10 16.24 -12.06
C GLU A 443 -17.92 15.95 -10.79
N ALA A 444 -17.29 15.92 -9.62
CA ALA A 444 -17.99 15.73 -8.35
C ALA A 444 -18.90 16.90 -8.01
N GLU A 445 -18.49 18.14 -8.30
CA GLU A 445 -19.31 19.34 -8.11
C GLU A 445 -20.54 19.32 -9.04
N GLU A 446 -20.37 18.91 -10.29
CA GLU A 446 -21.48 18.74 -11.24
C GLU A 446 -22.44 17.64 -10.77
N SER A 447 -21.91 16.48 -10.37
CA SER A 447 -22.70 15.34 -9.89
C SER A 447 -23.44 15.63 -8.59
N TRP A 448 -22.91 16.51 -7.73
CA TRP A 448 -23.51 16.82 -6.42
C TRP A 448 -24.96 17.27 -6.53
N THR A 449 -25.30 18.07 -7.54
CA THR A 449 -26.66 18.56 -7.71
C THR A 449 -27.69 17.44 -7.89
N ALA A 450 -27.31 16.36 -8.56
CA ALA A 450 -28.18 15.19 -8.77
C ALA A 450 -28.27 14.27 -7.54
N TYR A 451 -27.21 14.16 -6.76
CA TYR A 451 -27.08 13.15 -5.69
C TYR A 451 -27.16 13.71 -4.27
N LYS A 452 -27.21 15.05 -4.06
CA LYS A 452 -27.19 15.70 -2.74
C LYS A 452 -28.23 15.17 -1.77
N ASP A 453 -29.45 14.87 -2.25
CA ASP A 453 -30.53 14.38 -1.40
C ASP A 453 -30.28 12.93 -0.94
N GLU A 454 -29.64 12.12 -1.78
CA GLU A 454 -29.26 10.76 -1.44
C GLU A 454 -28.16 10.73 -0.37
N TYR A 455 -27.14 11.57 -0.52
CA TYR A 455 -26.07 11.71 0.48
C TYR A 455 -26.57 12.40 1.75
N GLY A 456 -27.47 13.36 1.62
CA GLY A 456 -28.09 14.08 2.73
C GLY A 456 -28.90 13.18 3.68
N LYS A 457 -29.55 12.11 3.16
CA LYS A 457 -30.22 11.09 3.99
C LYS A 457 -29.27 10.42 4.98
N TRP A 458 -27.99 10.38 4.68
CA TRP A 458 -26.94 9.80 5.50
C TRP A 458 -26.07 10.83 6.22
N GLY A 459 -26.53 12.10 6.26
CA GLY A 459 -25.93 13.15 7.05
C GLY A 459 -24.80 13.95 6.38
N LEU A 460 -24.52 13.74 5.08
CA LEU A 460 -23.59 14.61 4.37
C LEU A 460 -24.31 15.87 3.86
N SER A 461 -24.06 17.00 4.50
CA SER A 461 -24.62 18.28 4.09
C SER A 461 -23.90 18.89 2.89
N THR A 462 -24.58 19.81 2.19
CA THR A 462 -23.96 20.55 1.08
C THR A 462 -22.76 21.38 1.54
N GLU A 463 -22.78 21.92 2.75
CA GLU A 463 -21.70 22.68 3.35
C GLU A 463 -20.46 21.80 3.60
N GLU A 464 -20.67 20.61 4.13
CA GLU A 464 -19.58 19.65 4.37
C GLU A 464 -18.97 19.16 3.06
N PHE A 465 -19.80 18.82 2.06
CA PHE A 465 -19.31 18.46 0.73
C PHE A 465 -18.47 19.56 0.10
N LYS A 466 -19.00 20.81 0.07
CA LYS A 466 -18.28 21.96 -0.50
C LYS A 466 -16.98 22.25 0.24
N LYS A 467 -16.96 22.10 1.56
CA LYS A 467 -15.73 22.24 2.34
C LYS A 467 -14.70 21.18 1.96
N GLY A 468 -15.11 19.91 1.90
CA GLY A 468 -14.23 18.82 1.46
C GLY A 468 -13.69 19.01 0.05
N LEU A 469 -14.55 19.44 -0.87
CA LEU A 469 -14.17 19.78 -2.24
C LEU A 469 -13.11 20.89 -2.26
N MET A 470 -13.32 21.99 -1.50
CA MET A 470 -12.36 23.09 -1.41
C MET A 470 -11.02 22.65 -0.81
N ASP A 471 -11.03 21.82 0.24
CA ASP A 471 -9.82 21.28 0.86
C ASP A 471 -9.00 20.46 -0.16
N VAL A 472 -9.67 19.65 -1.00
CA VAL A 472 -9.04 18.88 -2.07
C VAL A 472 -8.50 19.82 -3.16
N VAL A 473 -9.31 20.74 -3.67
CA VAL A 473 -8.88 21.70 -4.69
C VAL A 473 -7.66 22.50 -4.22
N HIS A 474 -7.69 23.03 -3.00
CA HIS A 474 -6.55 23.76 -2.45
C HIS A 474 -5.27 22.93 -2.29
N GLN A 475 -5.43 21.62 -2.02
CA GLN A 475 -4.27 20.73 -1.88
C GLN A 475 -3.59 20.45 -3.22
N PHE A 476 -4.35 20.40 -4.31
CA PHE A 476 -3.86 19.96 -5.63
C PHE A 476 -3.70 21.10 -6.66
N SER A 477 -4.16 22.30 -6.36
CA SER A 477 -3.84 23.53 -7.10
C SER A 477 -2.44 24.01 -6.73
#